data_8a14d8b503d96c72722091a24efbbfe2
#
_entry.id   8a14d8b503d96c72722091a24efbbfe2
#
_cell.length_a   1.000
_cell.length_b   1.000
_cell.length_c   1.000
_cell.angle_alpha   90.00
_cell.angle_beta   90.00
_cell.angle_gamma   90.00
#
_symmetry.space_group_name_H-M   'P 1'
#
loop_
_entity.id
_entity.type
_entity.pdbx_description
1 polymer ?
#
loop_
_entity_poly.entity_id
_entity_poly.type
_entity_poly.pdbx_seq_one_letter_code
_entity_poly.pdbx_strand_id
1 'polypeptide(L)'
;MFLAFAIPEEKEHGEAARFFAHCETGKHQILFPTLALAEVAGGVSRRKRDPDKADLAVSRMRRFAGARFFPLTEESAGAAAKLAGRCFLRGTDAVYCQLAREKGVPLVTFDLEIRERLAGVVTAFSPQSWLESLET
;
A
#
# COMPACT_ATOMS: atom_id res chain seq x y z
N MET A 1 -3.95 -0.61 3.04
CA MET A 1 -2.97 -1.09 4.05
C MET A 1 -2.73 -0.08 5.17
N PHE A 2 -2.10 1.05 4.90
CA PHE A 2 -1.80 2.04 5.94
C PHE A 2 -3.06 2.63 6.58
N LEU A 3 -4.13 2.80 5.82
CA LEU A 3 -5.41 3.27 6.34
C LEU A 3 -5.95 2.32 7.43
N ALA A 4 -5.90 1.03 7.22
CA ALA A 4 -6.31 0.03 8.22
C ALA A 4 -5.43 0.10 9.48
N PHE A 5 -4.14 0.38 9.33
CA PHE A 5 -3.24 0.61 10.45
C PHE A 5 -3.56 1.90 11.20
N ALA A 6 -3.88 2.98 10.47
CA ALA A 6 -4.14 4.29 11.05
C ALA A 6 -5.49 4.40 11.77
N ILE A 7 -6.46 3.53 11.45
CA ILE A 7 -7.81 3.55 12.02
C ILE A 7 -8.06 2.26 12.81
N PRO A 8 -8.01 2.33 14.17
CA PRO A 8 -8.16 1.13 15.01
C PRO A 8 -9.48 0.38 14.84
N GLU A 9 -10.53 1.06 14.39
CA GLU A 9 -11.85 0.47 14.18
C GLU A 9 -11.98 -0.32 12.87
N GLU A 10 -11.00 -0.24 11.98
CA GLU A 10 -11.01 -1.01 10.74
C GLU A 10 -10.88 -2.52 11.01
N LYS A 11 -11.62 -3.30 10.22
CA LYS A 11 -11.66 -4.77 10.33
C LYS A 11 -10.27 -5.40 10.27
N GLU A 12 -9.42 -4.92 9.39
CA GLU A 12 -8.08 -5.46 9.17
C GLU A 12 -7.00 -4.79 10.03
N HIS A 13 -7.40 -3.97 11.00
CA HIS A 13 -6.42 -3.21 11.80
C HIS A 13 -5.38 -4.12 12.48
N GLY A 14 -5.80 -5.21 13.11
CA GLY A 14 -4.90 -6.11 13.82
C GLY A 14 -3.82 -6.72 12.91
N GLU A 15 -4.22 -7.17 11.74
CA GLU A 15 -3.29 -7.73 10.75
C GLU A 15 -2.35 -6.65 10.19
N ALA A 16 -2.89 -5.48 9.87
CA ALA A 16 -2.10 -4.33 9.42
C ALA A 16 -1.09 -3.91 10.50
N ALA A 17 -1.51 -3.84 11.75
CA ALA A 17 -0.64 -3.46 12.86
C ALA A 17 0.54 -4.42 13.02
N ARG A 18 0.31 -5.73 12.91
CA ARG A 18 1.39 -6.73 12.96
C ARG A 18 2.37 -6.56 11.80
N PHE A 19 1.86 -6.33 10.59
CA PHE A 19 2.68 -6.10 9.41
C PHE A 19 3.57 -4.86 9.59
N PHE A 20 2.98 -3.72 9.93
CA PHE A 20 3.74 -2.48 10.09
C PHE A 20 4.71 -2.52 11.29
N ALA A 21 4.33 -3.18 12.38
CA ALA A 21 5.24 -3.36 13.52
C ALA A 21 6.49 -4.15 13.10
N HIS A 22 6.33 -5.19 12.28
CA HIS A 22 7.47 -5.94 11.74
C HIS A 22 8.36 -5.05 10.85
N CYS A 23 7.74 -4.29 9.94
CA CYS A 23 8.49 -3.39 9.05
C CYS A 23 9.22 -2.29 9.83
N GLU A 24 8.64 -1.81 10.92
CA GLU A 24 9.20 -0.75 11.76
C GLU A 24 10.51 -1.16 12.44
N THR A 25 10.80 -2.46 12.54
CA THR A 25 12.09 -2.94 13.05
C THR A 25 13.29 -2.52 12.17
N GLY A 26 13.04 -1.89 11.03
CA GLY A 26 14.07 -1.38 10.12
C GLY A 26 14.69 -2.43 9.21
N LYS A 27 14.18 -3.66 9.22
CA LYS A 27 14.69 -4.74 8.36
C LYS A 27 14.17 -4.67 6.94
N HIS A 28 13.06 -3.97 6.72
CA HIS A 28 12.41 -3.89 5.42
C HIS A 28 12.04 -2.45 5.08
N GLN A 29 12.23 -2.09 3.83
CA GLN A 29 11.72 -0.84 3.30
C GLN A 29 10.30 -1.06 2.79
N ILE A 30 9.44 -0.04 2.98
CA ILE A 30 8.10 -0.02 2.41
C ILE A 30 8.07 1.05 1.33
N LEU A 31 7.67 0.68 0.13
CA LEU A 31 7.58 1.57 -1.00
C LEU A 31 6.12 2.00 -1.19
N PHE A 32 5.91 3.31 -1.25
CA PHE A 32 4.59 3.90 -1.49
C PHE A 32 4.65 4.81 -2.72
N PRO A 33 3.63 4.81 -3.57
CA PRO A 33 3.45 5.92 -4.49
C PRO A 33 3.05 7.17 -3.69
N THR A 34 3.43 8.35 -4.11
CA THR A 34 3.02 9.60 -3.44
C THR A 34 1.50 9.77 -3.35
N LEU A 35 0.77 9.14 -4.26
CA LEU A 35 -0.69 9.03 -4.23
C LEU A 35 -1.21 8.52 -2.87
N ALA A 36 -0.47 7.65 -2.20
CA ALA A 36 -0.85 7.07 -0.91
C ALA A 36 -1.11 8.14 0.16
N LEU A 37 -0.39 9.26 0.09
CA LEU A 37 -0.59 10.37 1.04
C LEU A 37 -1.99 10.96 0.95
N ALA A 38 -2.47 11.20 -0.27
CA ALA A 38 -3.82 11.71 -0.50
C ALA A 38 -4.89 10.66 -0.13
N GLU A 39 -4.64 9.40 -0.41
CA GLU A 39 -5.57 8.32 -0.06
C GLU A 39 -5.74 8.18 1.46
N VAL A 40 -4.64 8.24 2.20
CA VAL A 40 -4.67 8.15 3.67
C VAL A 40 -5.39 9.37 4.26
N ALA A 41 -5.04 10.57 3.80
CA ALA A 41 -5.69 11.80 4.28
C ALA A 41 -7.20 11.76 4.02
N GLY A 42 -7.61 11.46 2.80
CA GLY A 42 -9.02 11.39 2.43
C GLY A 42 -9.78 10.29 3.18
N GLY A 43 -9.16 9.13 3.33
CA GLY A 43 -9.76 8.00 4.05
C GLY A 43 -10.00 8.30 5.53
N VAL A 44 -9.01 8.87 6.21
CA VAL A 44 -9.14 9.25 7.63
C VAL A 44 -10.16 10.38 7.79
N SER A 45 -10.06 11.42 6.97
CA SER A 45 -10.96 12.58 7.03
C SER A 45 -12.43 12.17 6.86
N ARG A 46 -12.73 11.33 5.88
CA ARG A 46 -14.11 10.88 5.66
C ARG A 46 -14.66 10.04 6.80
N ARG A 47 -13.83 9.16 7.40
CA ARG A 47 -14.28 8.28 8.49
C ARG A 47 -14.35 8.97 9.84
N LYS A 48 -13.40 9.83 10.14
CA LYS A 48 -13.29 10.49 11.45
C LYS A 48 -13.93 11.88 11.48
N ARG A 49 -14.22 12.47 10.30
CA ARG A 49 -14.72 13.84 10.18
C ARG A 49 -13.83 14.84 10.91
N ASP A 50 -12.53 14.64 10.82
CA ASP A 50 -11.54 15.42 11.56
C ASP A 50 -10.29 15.64 10.70
N PRO A 51 -10.10 16.87 10.16
CA PRO A 51 -8.93 17.18 9.34
C PRO A 51 -7.61 17.04 10.09
N ASP A 52 -7.59 17.30 11.39
CA ASP A 52 -6.35 17.21 12.19
C ASP A 52 -5.89 15.76 12.31
N LYS A 53 -6.82 14.83 12.44
CA LYS A 53 -6.51 13.40 12.43
C LYS A 53 -5.98 12.94 11.08
N ALA A 54 -6.48 13.50 10.00
CA ALA A 54 -5.97 13.22 8.65
C ALA A 54 -4.53 13.70 8.52
N ASP A 55 -4.23 14.92 8.94
CA ASP A 55 -2.87 15.48 8.90
C ASP A 55 -1.91 14.67 9.75
N LEU A 56 -2.34 14.22 10.92
CA LEU A 56 -1.55 13.39 11.80
C LEU A 56 -1.23 12.03 11.15
N ALA A 57 -2.19 11.41 10.50
CA ALA A 57 -1.99 10.13 9.80
C ALA A 57 -0.97 10.27 8.66
N VAL A 58 -1.06 11.33 7.86
CA VAL A 58 -0.08 11.63 6.80
C VAL A 58 1.32 11.85 7.39
N SER A 59 1.41 12.60 8.49
CA SER A 59 2.67 12.86 9.18
C SER A 59 3.31 11.55 9.68
N ARG A 60 2.52 10.66 10.27
CA ARG A 60 2.98 9.34 10.71
C ARG A 60 3.47 8.50 9.52
N MET A 61 2.76 8.52 8.42
CA MET A 61 3.14 7.79 7.21
C MET A 61 4.47 8.28 6.66
N ARG A 62 4.66 9.61 6.57
CA ARG A 62 5.92 10.20 6.09
C ARG A 62 7.11 9.85 6.97
N ARG A 63 6.91 9.74 8.28
CA ARG A 63 7.97 9.46 9.27
C ARG A 63 8.14 7.98 9.59
N PHE A 64 7.33 7.12 8.97
CA PHE A 64 7.41 5.70 9.24
C PHE A 64 8.80 5.16 8.85
N ALA A 65 9.44 4.43 9.76
CA ALA A 65 10.78 3.89 9.54
C ALA A 65 10.78 2.96 8.32
N GLY A 66 11.69 3.20 7.38
CA GLY A 66 11.80 2.44 6.15
C GLY A 66 10.83 2.84 5.05
N ALA A 67 9.95 3.81 5.26
CA ALA A 67 9.04 4.30 4.22
C ALA A 67 9.80 5.09 3.14
N ARG A 68 9.52 4.77 1.89
CA ARG A 68 10.05 5.50 0.74
C ARG A 68 8.90 5.84 -0.21
N PHE A 69 8.91 7.07 -0.73
CA PHE A 69 7.85 7.59 -1.59
C PHE A 69 8.36 7.81 -3.00
N PHE A 70 7.55 7.40 -3.98
CA PHE A 70 7.88 7.51 -5.40
C PHE A 70 6.79 8.29 -6.14
N PRO A 71 7.16 9.36 -6.85
CA PRO A 71 6.18 10.17 -7.56
C PRO A 71 5.62 9.41 -8.77
N LEU A 72 4.36 9.69 -9.10
CA LEU A 72 3.74 9.24 -10.34
C LEU A 72 4.20 10.16 -11.47
N THR A 73 5.08 9.66 -12.31
CA THR A 73 5.55 10.38 -13.49
C THR A 73 4.66 10.09 -14.69
N GLU A 74 4.80 10.85 -15.78
CA GLU A 74 4.09 10.56 -17.02
C GLU A 74 4.40 9.15 -17.53
N GLU A 75 5.66 8.74 -17.46
CA GLU A 75 6.09 7.41 -17.88
C GLU A 75 5.44 6.31 -17.02
N SER A 76 5.52 6.43 -15.70
CA SER A 76 4.93 5.44 -14.81
C SER A 76 3.40 5.43 -14.87
N ALA A 77 2.77 6.59 -15.10
CA ALA A 77 1.34 6.69 -15.32
C ALA A 77 0.91 5.94 -16.59
N GLY A 78 1.66 6.09 -17.68
CA GLY A 78 1.42 5.35 -18.92
C GLY A 78 1.54 3.85 -18.73
N ALA A 79 2.57 3.41 -18.02
CA ALA A 79 2.75 1.98 -17.70
C ALA A 79 1.63 1.44 -16.81
N ALA A 80 1.21 2.22 -15.80
CA ALA A 80 0.08 1.86 -14.94
C ALA A 80 -1.23 1.77 -15.73
N ALA A 81 -1.45 2.66 -16.70
CA ALA A 81 -2.63 2.62 -17.56
C ALA A 81 -2.70 1.32 -18.37
N LYS A 82 -1.58 0.88 -18.93
CA LYS A 82 -1.51 -0.40 -19.64
C LYS A 82 -1.82 -1.58 -18.72
N LEU A 83 -1.26 -1.56 -17.51
CA LEU A 83 -1.48 -2.61 -16.53
C LEU A 83 -2.95 -2.66 -16.09
N ALA A 84 -3.56 -1.49 -15.85
CA ALA A 84 -4.97 -1.38 -15.49
C ALA A 84 -5.86 -1.99 -16.57
N GLY A 85 -5.60 -1.67 -17.84
CA GLY A 85 -6.37 -2.19 -18.96
C GLY A 85 -6.24 -3.69 -19.16
N ARG A 86 -5.05 -4.24 -18.97
CA ARG A 86 -4.77 -5.67 -19.16
C ARG A 86 -5.22 -6.55 -18.00
N CYS A 87 -5.12 -6.02 -16.77
CA CYS A 87 -5.43 -6.79 -15.57
C CYS A 87 -6.76 -6.41 -14.92
N PHE A 88 -7.54 -5.56 -15.57
CA PHE A 88 -8.87 -5.12 -15.08
C PHE A 88 -8.81 -4.48 -13.70
N LEU A 89 -7.77 -3.65 -13.46
CA LEU A 89 -7.57 -2.97 -12.19
C LEU A 89 -8.14 -1.56 -12.22
N ARG A 90 -8.56 -1.07 -11.05
CA ARG A 90 -8.82 0.36 -10.88
C ARG A 90 -7.51 1.14 -11.04
N GLY A 91 -7.60 2.40 -11.49
CA GLY A 91 -6.41 3.21 -11.76
C GLY A 91 -5.48 3.36 -10.57
N THR A 92 -6.02 3.61 -9.37
CA THR A 92 -5.22 3.72 -8.15
C THR A 92 -4.51 2.42 -7.82
N ASP A 93 -5.19 1.28 -7.93
CA ASP A 93 -4.59 -0.03 -7.68
C ASP A 93 -3.46 -0.32 -8.68
N ALA A 94 -3.65 0.06 -9.94
CA ALA A 94 -2.65 -0.11 -10.99
C ALA A 94 -1.37 0.71 -10.71
N VAL A 95 -1.50 1.87 -10.07
CA VAL A 95 -0.34 2.69 -9.68
C VAL A 95 0.52 1.95 -8.66
N TYR A 96 -0.08 1.34 -7.64
CA TYR A 96 0.66 0.51 -6.68
C TYR A 96 1.29 -0.72 -7.33
N CYS A 97 0.54 -1.40 -8.17
CA CYS A 97 1.02 -2.60 -8.87
C CYS A 97 2.19 -2.29 -9.80
N GLN A 98 2.11 -1.17 -10.52
CA GLN A 98 3.18 -0.73 -11.41
C GLN A 98 4.45 -0.38 -10.62
N LEU A 99 4.33 0.26 -9.48
CA LEU A 99 5.47 0.56 -8.62
C LEU A 99 6.16 -0.74 -8.17
N ALA A 100 5.38 -1.72 -7.70
CA ALA A 100 5.91 -3.02 -7.28
C ALA A 100 6.63 -3.72 -8.44
N ARG A 101 6.04 -3.72 -9.62
CA ARG A 101 6.61 -4.30 -10.83
C ARG A 101 7.92 -3.63 -11.23
N GLU A 102 7.93 -2.30 -11.27
CA GLU A 102 9.11 -1.51 -11.65
C GLU A 102 10.28 -1.73 -10.69
N LYS A 103 10.01 -1.82 -9.40
CA LYS A 103 11.04 -2.01 -8.38
C LYS A 103 11.39 -3.47 -8.13
N GLY A 104 10.69 -4.40 -8.77
CA GLY A 104 10.96 -5.83 -8.59
C GLY A 104 10.69 -6.33 -7.17
N VAL A 105 9.69 -5.76 -6.51
CA VAL A 105 9.32 -6.11 -5.13
C VAL A 105 7.90 -6.67 -5.08
N PRO A 106 7.57 -7.49 -4.07
CA PRO A 106 6.20 -7.98 -3.93
C PRO A 106 5.23 -6.86 -3.53
N LEU A 107 3.98 -7.00 -3.95
CA LEU A 107 2.88 -6.16 -3.49
C LEU A 107 2.23 -6.82 -2.27
N VAL A 108 1.97 -6.04 -1.23
CA VAL A 108 1.23 -6.50 -0.07
C VAL A 108 -0.11 -5.79 -0.01
N THR A 109 -1.19 -6.55 -0.07
CA THR A 109 -2.56 -6.02 -0.11
C THR A 109 -3.55 -6.97 0.55
N PHE A 110 -4.60 -6.42 1.17
CA PHE A 110 -5.72 -7.21 1.66
C PHE A 110 -6.65 -7.70 0.54
N ASP A 111 -6.60 -7.06 -0.63
CA ASP A 111 -7.54 -7.31 -1.70
C ASP A 111 -7.22 -8.61 -2.45
N LEU A 112 -8.03 -9.63 -2.22
CA LEU A 112 -7.89 -10.93 -2.88
C LEU A 112 -8.03 -10.83 -4.40
N GLU A 113 -8.95 -10.01 -4.88
CA GLU A 113 -9.20 -9.83 -6.31
C GLU A 113 -7.96 -9.26 -7.02
N ILE A 114 -7.30 -8.28 -6.41
CA ILE A 114 -6.04 -7.74 -6.95
C ILE A 114 -4.99 -8.83 -7.03
N ARG A 115 -4.83 -9.63 -5.98
CA ARG A 115 -3.84 -10.72 -5.95
C ARG A 115 -4.10 -11.74 -7.06
N GLU A 116 -5.35 -12.07 -7.31
CA GLU A 116 -5.73 -13.01 -8.37
C GLU A 116 -5.48 -12.42 -9.76
N ARG A 117 -5.84 -11.15 -9.97
CA ARG A 117 -5.67 -10.46 -11.26
C ARG A 117 -4.21 -10.23 -11.63
N LEU A 118 -3.31 -10.18 -10.65
CA LEU A 118 -1.88 -9.97 -10.87
C LEU A 118 -1.09 -11.26 -11.02
N ALA A 119 -1.72 -12.43 -10.94
CA ALA A 119 -1.04 -13.70 -11.06
C ALA A 119 -0.16 -13.75 -12.33
N GLY A 120 1.12 -14.03 -12.15
CA GLY A 120 2.10 -14.05 -13.24
C GLY A 120 2.65 -12.67 -13.65
N VAL A 121 2.16 -11.58 -13.06
CA VAL A 121 2.61 -10.22 -13.38
C VAL A 121 3.43 -9.65 -12.23
N VAL A 122 2.89 -9.69 -11.02
CA VAL A 122 3.55 -9.24 -9.78
C VAL A 122 3.28 -10.28 -8.70
N THR A 123 4.28 -10.60 -7.90
CA THR A 123 4.08 -11.44 -6.72
C THR A 123 3.31 -10.63 -5.68
N ALA A 124 2.14 -11.12 -5.28
CA ALA A 124 1.27 -10.40 -4.35
C ALA A 124 0.94 -11.28 -3.14
N PHE A 125 1.00 -10.69 -1.96
CA PHE A 125 0.72 -11.34 -0.68
C PHE A 125 -0.36 -10.58 0.09
N SER A 126 -1.09 -11.30 0.94
CA SER A 126 -1.73 -10.65 2.09
C SER A 126 -0.65 -10.29 3.13
N PRO A 127 -0.92 -9.36 4.06
CA PRO A 127 0.05 -9.06 5.12
C PRO A 127 0.47 -10.31 5.90
N GLN A 128 -0.48 -11.15 6.25
CA GLN A 128 -0.19 -12.39 6.97
C GLN A 128 0.65 -13.37 6.14
N SER A 129 0.30 -13.62 4.89
CA SER A 129 1.06 -14.55 4.05
C SER A 129 2.48 -14.07 3.78
N TRP A 130 2.67 -12.74 3.69
CA TRP A 130 4.01 -12.18 3.56
C TRP A 130 4.85 -12.43 4.81
N LEU A 131 4.28 -12.16 6.01
CA LEU A 131 4.98 -12.44 7.27
C LEU A 131 5.35 -13.93 7.39
N GLU A 132 4.42 -14.81 7.06
CA GLU A 132 4.68 -16.26 7.06
C GLU A 132 5.80 -16.66 6.10
N SER A 133 5.90 -16.00 4.94
CA SER A 133 6.95 -16.27 3.96
C SER A 133 8.35 -15.97 4.48
N LEU A 134 8.48 -15.09 5.47
CA LEU A 134 9.78 -14.75 6.08
C LEU A 134 10.29 -15.84 7.04
N GLU A 135 9.40 -16.72 7.50
CA GLU A 135 9.73 -17.78 8.45
C GLU A 135 10.29 -19.04 7.75
N THR A 136 10.18 -19.10 6.44
CA THR A 136 10.69 -20.21 5.61
C THR A 136 12.02 -19.83 4.89
#